data_9f59956c5741e8d75911e7225b77bcd2
#
_entry.id   9f59956c5741e8d75911e7225b77bcd2
#
_cell.length_a   1.000
_cell.length_b   1.000
_cell.length_c   1.000
_cell.angle_alpha   90.00
_cell.angle_beta   90.00
_cell.angle_gamma   90.00
#
_symmetry.space_group_name_H-M   'P 1'
#
loop_
_entity.id
_entity.type
_entity.pdbx_description
1 polymer ?
#
loop_
_entity_poly.entity_id
_entity_poly.type
_entity_poly.pdbx_seq_one_letter_code
_entity_poly.pdbx_strand_id
1 'polypeptide(L)'
;MIPVILGPNDCHYIIDHHHLARALHEEGVKEVLVTIVANLRMVDCDTFWTVLDNRRWMHPFDDKGHRRKYKDIPKSVSGLVDDPFRSLAGELRRLGGFAKDTTPFSEFLWADFLRLRIKRKLVEHDFDRALATAMEFSKSQEAIYLPGWCGPASQD
;
A
#
# COMPACT_ATOMS: atom_id res chain seq x y z
N MET A 1 15.29 6.46 -6.47
CA MET A 1 14.89 7.69 -5.77
C MET A 1 13.60 7.44 -5.00
N ILE A 2 13.48 8.02 -3.81
CA ILE A 2 12.29 7.88 -2.95
C ILE A 2 11.48 9.18 -3.05
N PRO A 3 10.18 9.12 -3.42
CA PRO A 3 9.34 10.31 -3.52
C PRO A 3 8.97 10.81 -2.11
N VAL A 4 9.13 12.12 -1.91
CA VAL A 4 8.86 12.79 -0.63
C VAL A 4 8.07 14.08 -0.81
N ILE A 5 7.36 14.47 0.23
CA ILE A 5 6.79 15.80 0.40
C ILE A 5 7.56 16.50 1.53
N LEU A 6 7.95 17.75 1.27
CA LEU A 6 8.49 18.61 2.30
C LEU A 6 7.32 19.19 3.10
N GLY A 7 7.25 18.87 4.38
CA GLY A 7 6.18 19.29 5.26
C GLY A 7 6.60 20.27 6.33
N PRO A 8 5.69 20.61 7.26
CA PRO A 8 5.97 21.49 8.40
C PRO A 8 7.18 21.00 9.22
N ASN A 9 7.84 21.93 9.91
CA ASN A 9 9.01 21.68 10.76
C ASN A 9 10.19 21.01 10.03
N ASP A 10 10.38 21.32 8.75
CA ASP A 10 11.41 20.74 7.87
C ASP A 10 11.42 19.21 7.79
N CYS A 11 10.29 18.57 8.08
CA CYS A 11 10.15 17.14 7.98
C CYS A 11 9.96 16.70 6.52
N HIS A 12 10.57 15.56 6.19
CA HIS A 12 10.42 14.92 4.90
C HIS A 12 9.48 13.72 5.05
N TYR A 13 8.39 13.70 4.30
CA TYR A 13 7.38 12.65 4.36
C TYR A 13 7.47 11.77 3.13
N ILE A 14 7.82 10.50 3.32
CA ILE A 14 7.84 9.49 2.26
C ILE A 14 6.40 9.16 1.88
N ILE A 15 6.08 9.24 0.60
CA ILE A 15 4.72 8.98 0.08
C ILE A 15 4.62 7.71 -0.76
N ASP A 16 5.74 7.14 -1.17
CA ASP A 16 5.81 5.86 -1.88
C ASP A 16 7.20 5.22 -1.68
N HIS A 17 7.40 4.02 -2.21
CA HIS A 17 8.63 3.24 -2.08
C HIS A 17 9.03 2.91 -0.63
N HIS A 18 8.04 2.72 0.25
CA HIS A 18 8.26 2.44 1.68
C HIS A 18 9.08 1.16 1.90
N HIS A 19 8.85 0.09 1.11
CA HIS A 19 9.65 -1.15 1.20
C HIS A 19 11.11 -0.91 0.83
N LEU A 20 11.38 -0.13 -0.22
CA LEU A 20 12.74 0.24 -0.59
C LEU A 20 13.41 1.07 0.52
N ALA A 21 12.69 2.07 1.07
CA ALA A 21 13.18 2.90 2.16
C ALA A 21 13.52 2.04 3.39
N ARG A 22 12.67 1.06 3.72
CA ARG A 22 12.88 0.14 4.82
C ARG A 22 14.11 -0.76 4.58
N ALA A 23 14.23 -1.37 3.40
CA ALA A 23 15.36 -2.22 3.07
C ALA A 23 16.70 -1.45 3.11
N LEU A 24 16.75 -0.25 2.55
CA LEU A 24 17.95 0.61 2.61
C LEU A 24 18.32 0.99 4.05
N HIS A 25 17.32 1.25 4.89
CA HIS A 25 17.56 1.54 6.31
C HIS A 25 18.14 0.32 7.05
N GLU A 26 17.61 -0.88 6.80
CA GLU A 26 18.09 -2.14 7.41
C GLU A 26 19.52 -2.49 6.96
N GLU A 27 19.87 -2.17 5.72
CA GLU A 27 21.25 -2.28 5.18
C GLU A 27 22.18 -1.18 5.69
N GLY A 28 21.71 -0.28 6.55
CA GLY A 28 22.52 0.77 7.16
C GLY A 28 22.88 1.93 6.22
N VAL A 29 22.19 2.09 5.09
CA VAL A 29 22.37 3.20 4.16
C VAL A 29 22.02 4.51 4.86
N LYS A 30 22.94 5.48 4.87
CA LYS A 30 22.79 6.74 5.61
C LYS A 30 22.09 7.82 4.80
N GLU A 31 22.27 7.80 3.48
CA GLU A 31 21.77 8.85 2.60
C GLU A 31 21.10 8.21 1.37
N VAL A 32 19.98 8.77 0.95
CA VAL A 32 19.23 8.30 -0.20
C VAL A 32 18.86 9.46 -1.12
N LEU A 33 18.81 9.21 -2.41
CA LEU A 33 18.30 10.20 -3.34
C LEU A 33 16.76 10.27 -3.25
N VAL A 34 16.24 11.48 -3.12
CA VAL A 34 14.80 11.75 -3.05
C VAL A 34 14.31 12.56 -4.23
N THR A 35 13.05 12.39 -4.59
CA THR A 35 12.33 13.27 -5.52
C THR A 35 11.31 14.08 -4.72
N ILE A 36 11.42 15.40 -4.76
CA ILE A 36 10.46 16.28 -4.10
C ILE A 36 9.22 16.40 -4.98
N VAL A 37 8.10 15.82 -4.51
CA VAL A 37 6.81 15.85 -5.21
C VAL A 37 6.07 17.15 -4.94
N ALA A 38 6.13 17.66 -3.71
CA ALA A 38 5.55 18.93 -3.31
C ALA A 38 6.31 19.55 -2.13
N ASN A 39 6.24 20.88 -2.04
CA ASN A 39 6.78 21.63 -0.90
C ASN A 39 5.61 22.30 -0.16
N LEU A 40 5.28 21.75 1.01
CA LEU A 40 4.21 22.19 1.89
C LEU A 40 4.74 22.69 3.24
N ARG A 41 6.01 23.17 3.30
CA ARG A 41 6.61 23.69 4.53
C ARG A 41 5.88 24.90 5.13
N MET A 42 5.16 25.64 4.27
CA MET A 42 4.51 26.89 4.63
C MET A 42 3.10 26.70 5.23
N VAL A 43 2.56 25.48 5.23
CA VAL A 43 1.24 25.23 5.80
C VAL A 43 1.34 24.73 7.24
N ASP A 44 0.30 24.94 8.04
CA ASP A 44 0.19 24.34 9.37
C ASP A 44 -0.03 22.82 9.30
N CYS A 45 0.15 22.14 10.44
CA CYS A 45 0.07 20.68 10.47
C CYS A 45 -1.30 20.13 10.07
N ASP A 46 -2.39 20.79 10.47
CA ASP A 46 -3.74 20.30 10.16
C ASP A 46 -4.05 20.44 8.67
N THR A 47 -3.70 21.57 8.10
CA THR A 47 -3.78 21.80 6.65
C THR A 47 -2.89 20.81 5.89
N PHE A 48 -1.68 20.54 6.37
CA PHE A 48 -0.78 19.56 5.75
C PHE A 48 -1.45 18.19 5.62
N TRP A 49 -1.95 17.63 6.70
CA TRP A 49 -2.60 16.32 6.67
C TRP A 49 -3.87 16.30 5.81
N THR A 50 -4.63 17.37 5.83
CA THR A 50 -5.82 17.53 4.97
C THR A 50 -5.43 17.50 3.49
N VAL A 51 -4.34 18.18 3.11
CA VAL A 51 -3.85 18.17 1.72
C VAL A 51 -3.39 16.76 1.32
N LEU A 52 -2.65 16.07 2.19
CA LEU A 52 -2.18 14.71 1.89
C LEU A 52 -3.34 13.74 1.66
N ASP A 53 -4.39 13.82 2.48
CA ASP A 53 -5.58 12.97 2.36
C ASP A 53 -6.33 13.28 1.05
N ASN A 54 -6.63 14.54 0.80
CA ASN A 54 -7.32 14.99 -0.42
C ASN A 54 -6.56 14.67 -1.71
N ARG A 55 -5.24 14.74 -1.68
CA ARG A 55 -4.37 14.41 -2.82
C ARG A 55 -4.09 12.91 -2.94
N ARG A 56 -4.61 12.10 -2.01
CA ARG A 56 -4.34 10.67 -1.94
C ARG A 56 -2.83 10.36 -1.91
N TRP A 57 -2.08 11.16 -1.16
CA TRP A 57 -0.65 10.98 -0.94
C TRP A 57 -0.34 10.20 0.34
N MET A 58 -1.37 9.76 1.04
CA MET A 58 -1.23 8.89 2.21
C MET A 58 -2.35 7.84 2.25
N HIS A 59 -2.05 6.73 2.92
CA HIS A 59 -2.98 5.65 3.20
C HIS A 59 -2.95 5.35 4.71
N PRO A 60 -3.77 6.06 5.51
CA PRO A 60 -3.71 5.98 6.98
C PRO A 60 -4.43 4.75 7.53
N PHE A 61 -4.00 3.58 7.14
CA PHE A 61 -4.52 2.30 7.60
C PHE A 61 -3.38 1.44 8.15
N ASP A 62 -3.68 0.63 9.17
CA ASP A 62 -2.73 -0.33 9.72
C ASP A 62 -2.69 -1.64 8.91
N ASP A 63 -1.81 -2.56 9.33
CA ASP A 63 -1.64 -3.89 8.73
C ASP A 63 -2.86 -4.81 8.87
N LYS A 64 -3.88 -4.36 9.60
CA LYS A 64 -5.17 -5.04 9.75
C LYS A 64 -6.28 -4.40 8.92
N GLY A 65 -5.97 -3.35 8.16
CA GLY A 65 -6.92 -2.59 7.37
C GLY A 65 -7.79 -1.61 8.17
N HIS A 66 -7.42 -1.28 9.41
CA HIS A 66 -8.15 -0.33 10.22
C HIS A 66 -7.62 1.10 10.00
N ARG A 67 -8.53 2.04 9.76
CA ARG A 67 -8.15 3.45 9.63
C ARG A 67 -7.58 3.97 10.96
N ARG A 68 -6.45 4.67 10.86
CA ARG A 68 -5.74 5.27 11.98
C ARG A 68 -5.76 6.80 11.90
N LYS A 69 -5.44 7.45 13.02
CA LYS A 69 -5.26 8.90 13.06
C LYS A 69 -3.89 9.25 12.47
N TYR A 70 -3.76 10.46 11.94
CA TYR A 70 -2.49 10.94 11.37
C TYR A 70 -1.31 10.87 12.33
N LYS A 71 -1.54 11.10 13.63
CA LYS A 71 -0.52 10.97 14.68
C LYS A 71 0.03 9.57 14.87
N ASP A 72 -0.69 8.55 14.39
CA ASP A 72 -0.31 7.14 14.51
C ASP A 72 0.57 6.70 13.32
N ILE A 73 0.75 7.55 12.31
CA ILE A 73 1.66 7.30 11.19
C ILE A 73 3.09 7.24 11.72
N PRO A 74 3.88 6.20 11.38
CA PRO A 74 5.25 6.08 11.85
C PRO A 74 6.10 7.29 11.50
N LYS A 75 6.87 7.79 12.46
CA LYS A 75 7.80 8.92 12.27
C LYS A 75 9.15 8.50 11.66
N SER A 76 9.37 7.20 11.53
CA SER A 76 10.59 6.62 11.00
C SER A 76 10.25 5.40 10.17
N VAL A 77 11.06 5.10 9.17
CA VAL A 77 10.95 3.89 8.35
C VAL A 77 11.10 2.61 9.16
N SER A 78 11.80 2.66 10.30
CA SER A 78 11.90 1.52 11.22
C SER A 78 10.59 1.15 11.89
N GLY A 79 9.62 2.08 11.95
CA GLY A 79 8.28 1.85 12.51
C GLY A 79 7.27 1.32 11.48
N LEU A 80 7.66 1.15 10.22
CA LEU A 80 6.79 0.58 9.21
C LEU A 80 6.51 -0.89 9.51
N VAL A 81 5.25 -1.29 9.39
CA VAL A 81 4.80 -2.68 9.56
C VAL A 81 4.34 -3.20 8.21
N ASP A 82 4.76 -4.41 7.86
CA ASP A 82 4.33 -5.05 6.63
C ASP A 82 2.88 -5.55 6.74
N ASP A 83 2.12 -5.35 5.68
CA ASP A 83 0.78 -5.92 5.53
C ASP A 83 0.86 -7.15 4.60
N PRO A 84 0.74 -8.37 5.12
CA PRO A 84 0.86 -9.57 4.32
C PRO A 84 -0.20 -9.65 3.21
N PHE A 85 -1.37 -9.04 3.39
CA PHE A 85 -2.39 -8.98 2.33
C PHE A 85 -2.05 -7.99 1.24
N ARG A 86 -1.33 -6.89 1.57
CA ARG A 86 -0.79 -5.99 0.56
C ARG A 86 0.26 -6.69 -0.31
N SER A 87 1.11 -7.49 0.31
CA SER A 87 2.10 -8.31 -0.40
C SER A 87 1.43 -9.36 -1.27
N LEU A 88 0.38 -10.02 -0.75
CA LEU A 88 -0.43 -10.98 -1.50
C LEU A 88 -1.13 -10.34 -2.71
N ALA A 89 -1.72 -9.15 -2.55
CA ALA A 89 -2.34 -8.41 -3.65
C ALA A 89 -1.32 -7.99 -4.72
N GLY A 90 -0.12 -7.59 -4.30
CA GLY A 90 0.98 -7.25 -5.21
C GLY A 90 1.41 -8.45 -6.07
N GLU A 91 1.55 -9.62 -5.45
CA GLU A 91 1.91 -10.86 -6.15
C GLU A 91 0.78 -11.35 -7.05
N LEU A 92 -0.46 -11.30 -6.56
CA LEU A 92 -1.66 -11.61 -7.35
C LEU A 92 -1.71 -10.77 -8.64
N ARG A 93 -1.41 -9.46 -8.55
CA ARG A 93 -1.35 -8.58 -9.72
C ARG A 93 -0.24 -9.02 -10.69
N ARG A 94 0.96 -9.35 -10.18
CA ARG A 94 2.09 -9.82 -11.00
C ARG A 94 1.75 -11.07 -11.80
N LEU A 95 0.95 -11.96 -11.24
CA LEU A 95 0.47 -13.19 -11.89
C LEU A 95 -0.78 -12.99 -12.76
N GLY A 96 -1.23 -11.76 -12.95
CA GLY A 96 -2.37 -11.45 -13.82
C GLY A 96 -3.73 -11.69 -13.18
N GLY A 97 -3.83 -11.75 -11.85
CA GLY A 97 -5.09 -11.84 -11.14
C GLY A 97 -5.99 -10.61 -11.35
N PHE A 98 -5.38 -9.45 -11.53
CA PHE A 98 -6.04 -8.21 -11.95
C PHE A 98 -5.07 -7.31 -12.72
N ALA A 99 -5.61 -6.41 -13.55
CA ALA A 99 -4.82 -5.49 -14.34
C ALA A 99 -4.31 -4.31 -13.49
N LYS A 100 -3.17 -3.73 -13.89
CA LYS A 100 -2.73 -2.46 -13.33
C LYS A 100 -3.74 -1.37 -13.68
N ASP A 101 -4.11 -0.57 -12.69
CA ASP A 101 -5.09 0.50 -12.80
C ASP A 101 -4.48 1.81 -12.26
N THR A 102 -5.02 2.96 -12.69
CA THR A 102 -4.59 4.29 -12.23
C THR A 102 -5.25 4.71 -10.92
N THR A 103 -6.17 3.92 -10.39
CA THR A 103 -6.83 4.18 -9.11
C THR A 103 -5.78 4.19 -7.99
N PRO A 104 -5.65 5.30 -7.26
CA PRO A 104 -4.74 5.35 -6.12
C PRO A 104 -5.07 4.26 -5.10
N PHE A 105 -4.02 3.62 -4.59
CA PHE A 105 -4.15 2.55 -3.60
C PHE A 105 -4.95 1.32 -4.07
N SER A 106 -5.02 1.06 -5.38
CA SER A 106 -5.76 -0.09 -5.93
C SER A 106 -5.36 -1.42 -5.28
N GLU A 107 -4.08 -1.64 -5.02
CA GLU A 107 -3.61 -2.88 -4.37
C GLU A 107 -4.04 -2.99 -2.91
N PHE A 108 -4.31 -1.88 -2.21
CA PHE A 108 -4.90 -1.92 -0.86
C PHE A 108 -6.38 -2.29 -0.90
N LEU A 109 -7.13 -1.86 -1.91
CA LEU A 109 -8.53 -2.31 -2.10
C LEU A 109 -8.58 -3.83 -2.33
N TRP A 110 -7.66 -4.37 -3.12
CA TRP A 110 -7.50 -5.81 -3.30
C TRP A 110 -7.07 -6.51 -2.01
N ALA A 111 -6.14 -5.93 -1.26
CA ALA A 111 -5.71 -6.47 0.03
C ALA A 111 -6.89 -6.58 1.02
N ASP A 112 -7.74 -5.56 1.10
CA ASP A 112 -8.92 -5.57 1.98
C ASP A 112 -9.97 -6.59 1.52
N PHE A 113 -10.19 -6.73 0.21
CA PHE A 113 -11.05 -7.78 -0.34
C PHE A 113 -10.57 -9.18 0.04
N LEU A 114 -9.26 -9.43 -0.07
CA LEU A 114 -8.65 -10.72 0.25
C LEU A 114 -8.64 -10.97 1.77
N ARG A 115 -8.42 -9.94 2.58
CA ARG A 115 -8.40 -10.01 4.05
C ARG A 115 -9.71 -10.53 4.64
N LEU A 116 -10.83 -10.24 3.99
CA LEU A 116 -12.14 -10.73 4.42
C LEU A 116 -12.41 -12.19 4.01
N ARG A 117 -11.61 -12.78 3.11
CA ARG A 117 -11.84 -14.09 2.50
C ARG A 117 -10.77 -15.12 2.82
N ILE A 118 -9.55 -14.69 3.06
CA ILE A 118 -8.40 -15.56 3.30
C ILE A 118 -7.91 -15.33 4.74
N LYS A 119 -7.68 -16.41 5.47
CA LYS A 119 -7.17 -16.33 6.84
C LYS A 119 -5.73 -15.80 6.83
N ARG A 120 -5.41 -14.84 7.68
CA ARG A 120 -4.07 -14.27 7.83
C ARG A 120 -3.01 -15.36 8.03
N LYS A 121 -3.29 -16.36 8.86
CA LYS A 121 -2.38 -17.50 9.09
C LYS A 121 -2.01 -18.24 7.80
N LEU A 122 -2.93 -18.36 6.84
CA LEU A 122 -2.62 -18.99 5.56
C LEU A 122 -1.61 -18.15 4.76
N VAL A 123 -1.81 -16.82 4.73
CA VAL A 123 -0.89 -15.91 4.04
C VAL A 123 0.51 -15.93 4.65
N GLU A 124 0.60 -16.03 5.98
CA GLU A 124 1.87 -16.01 6.72
C GLU A 124 2.62 -17.35 6.68
N HIS A 125 1.93 -18.49 6.58
CA HIS A 125 2.56 -19.81 6.70
C HIS A 125 2.56 -20.65 5.42
N ASP A 126 1.68 -20.34 4.46
CA ASP A 126 1.56 -21.04 3.17
C ASP A 126 1.13 -20.04 2.09
N PHE A 127 2.09 -19.19 1.73
CA PHE A 127 1.85 -18.08 0.81
C PHE A 127 1.40 -18.55 -0.57
N ASP A 128 1.96 -19.64 -1.09
CA ASP A 128 1.61 -20.19 -2.41
C ASP A 128 0.15 -20.65 -2.46
N ARG A 129 -0.32 -21.30 -1.41
CA ARG A 129 -1.71 -21.70 -1.28
C ARG A 129 -2.64 -20.51 -1.11
N ALA A 130 -2.22 -19.50 -0.33
CA ALA A 130 -2.97 -18.25 -0.21
C ALA A 130 -3.10 -17.55 -1.56
N LEU A 131 -2.03 -17.54 -2.35
CA LEU A 131 -1.99 -16.93 -3.68
C LEU A 131 -2.88 -17.68 -4.69
N ALA A 132 -2.87 -19.02 -4.69
CA ALA A 132 -3.79 -19.81 -5.48
C ALA A 132 -5.26 -19.50 -5.14
N THR A 133 -5.58 -19.44 -3.84
CA THR A 133 -6.90 -19.05 -3.35
C THR A 133 -7.27 -17.61 -3.75
N ALA A 134 -6.33 -16.69 -3.67
CA ALA A 134 -6.54 -15.31 -4.09
C ALA A 134 -6.82 -15.20 -5.60
N MET A 135 -6.15 -16.03 -6.41
CA MET A 135 -6.39 -16.11 -7.86
C MET A 135 -7.83 -16.55 -8.17
N GLU A 136 -8.35 -17.54 -7.45
CA GLU A 136 -9.74 -17.97 -7.60
C GLU A 136 -10.72 -16.83 -7.25
N PHE A 137 -10.52 -16.16 -6.11
CA PHE A 137 -11.36 -15.03 -5.73
C PHE A 137 -11.26 -13.85 -6.70
N SER A 138 -10.10 -13.60 -7.30
CA SER A 138 -9.92 -12.51 -8.26
C SER A 138 -10.76 -12.70 -9.54
N LYS A 139 -11.12 -13.92 -9.89
CA LYS A 139 -11.97 -14.25 -11.05
C LYS A 139 -13.45 -14.32 -10.70
N SER A 140 -13.81 -14.20 -9.43
CA SER A 140 -15.20 -14.27 -8.98
C SER A 140 -15.97 -12.99 -9.27
N GLN A 141 -17.29 -13.11 -9.37
CA GLN A 141 -18.21 -11.97 -9.49
C GLN A 141 -18.15 -11.03 -8.26
N GLU A 142 -17.72 -11.53 -7.12
CA GLU A 142 -17.58 -10.73 -5.91
C GLU A 142 -16.53 -9.64 -6.02
N ALA A 143 -15.55 -9.79 -6.93
CA ALA A 143 -14.49 -8.85 -7.19
C ALA A 143 -14.81 -7.78 -8.25
N ILE A 144 -15.99 -7.81 -8.86
CA ILE A 144 -16.36 -6.96 -10.02
C ILE A 144 -16.18 -5.46 -9.77
N TYR A 145 -16.30 -5.00 -8.53
CA TYR A 145 -16.16 -3.58 -8.16
C TYR A 145 -14.71 -3.13 -7.98
N LEU A 146 -13.76 -4.07 -7.99
CA LEU A 146 -12.36 -3.76 -7.74
C LEU A 146 -11.67 -3.23 -9.00
N PRO A 147 -10.77 -2.25 -8.84
CA PRO A 147 -10.04 -1.69 -9.98
C PRO A 147 -9.18 -2.77 -10.66
N GLY A 148 -9.19 -2.76 -11.98
CA GLY A 148 -8.42 -3.72 -12.76
C GLY A 148 -8.99 -5.14 -12.80
N TRP A 149 -10.23 -5.36 -12.32
CA TRP A 149 -10.87 -6.68 -12.44
C TRP A 149 -10.97 -7.14 -13.90
N CYS A 150 -10.51 -8.35 -14.18
CA CYS A 150 -10.41 -8.88 -15.54
C CYS A 150 -11.55 -9.84 -15.92
N GLY A 151 -12.56 -9.97 -15.06
CA GLY A 151 -13.66 -10.88 -15.29
C GLY A 151 -13.38 -12.31 -14.86
N PRO A 152 -14.42 -13.19 -14.95
CA PRO A 152 -14.24 -14.62 -14.71
C PRO A 152 -13.30 -15.22 -15.77
N ALA A 153 -12.64 -16.32 -15.43
CA ALA A 153 -11.87 -17.08 -16.41
C ALA A 153 -12.81 -17.47 -17.58
N SER A 154 -12.36 -17.28 -18.82
CA SER A 154 -13.08 -17.76 -19.99
C SER A 154 -13.31 -19.27 -19.83
N GLN A 155 -14.55 -19.72 -19.94
CA GLN A 155 -14.85 -21.14 -20.08
C GLN A 155 -14.59 -21.46 -21.55
N ASP A 156 -13.37 -21.93 -21.85
CA ASP A 156 -13.06 -22.58 -23.13
C ASP A 156 -13.51 -24.04 -23.08
#